data_22cb3333fda9417e0727d92424c06aed
#
_entry.id   22cb3333fda9417e0727d92424c06aed
#
_cell.length_a   1.000
_cell.length_b   1.000
_cell.length_c   1.000
_cell.angle_alpha   90.00
_cell.angle_beta   90.00
_cell.angle_gamma   90.00
#
_symmetry.space_group_name_H-M   'P 1'
#
loop_
_entity.id
_entity.type
_entity.pdbx_description
1 polymer ?
#
loop_
_entity_poly.entity_id
_entity_poly.type
_entity_poly.pdbx_seq_one_letter_code
_entity_poly.pdbx_strand_id
1 'polypeptide(L)' 'MVNRIVPSYPQLARTMNLKGTVRIEALVAPNGVVKSVAAKGGHPVLVQAAENAVQKWRWEPATHETHEPIEFSFDPK' A
#
# COMPACT_ATOMS: atom_id res chain seq x y z
N MET A 1 -8.21 7.96 8.66
CA MET A 1 -8.13 6.54 8.28
C MET A 1 -8.77 5.68 9.36
N VAL A 2 -9.69 4.80 8.95
CA VAL A 2 -10.47 4.01 9.90
C VAL A 2 -9.87 2.63 10.13
N ASN A 3 -9.35 2.00 9.09
CA ASN A 3 -8.80 0.66 9.19
C ASN A 3 -7.57 0.54 8.29
N ARG A 4 -6.45 0.20 8.89
CA ARG A 4 -5.16 0.12 8.22
C ARG A 4 -4.55 -1.26 8.45
N ILE A 5 -4.21 -1.94 7.37
CA ILE A 5 -3.60 -3.26 7.41
C ILE A 5 -2.13 -3.15 7.00
N VAL A 6 -1.24 -3.64 7.88
CA VAL A 6 0.19 -3.61 7.59
C VAL A 6 0.49 -4.71 6.55
N PRO A 7 1.25 -4.39 5.47
CA PRO A 7 1.58 -5.41 4.48
C PRO A 7 2.48 -6.49 5.06
N SER A 8 2.27 -7.72 4.62
CA SER A 8 3.14 -8.83 4.97
C SER A 8 4.45 -8.72 4.20
N TYR A 9 5.55 -9.10 4.85
CA TYR A 9 6.84 -9.18 4.17
C TYR A 9 6.87 -10.50 3.38
N PRO A 10 6.90 -10.46 2.03
CA PRO A 10 6.86 -11.70 1.25
C PRO A 10 8.06 -12.59 1.54
N GLN A 11 7.83 -13.89 1.59
CA GLN A 11 8.91 -14.85 1.80
C GLN A 11 9.96 -14.77 0.69
N LEU A 12 9.52 -14.55 -0.54
CA LEU A 12 10.44 -14.37 -1.66
C LEU A 12 11.37 -13.17 -1.43
N ALA A 13 10.82 -12.07 -0.90
CA ALA A 13 11.62 -10.90 -0.61
C ALA A 13 12.65 -11.17 0.49
N ARG A 14 12.29 -11.98 1.49
CA ARG A 14 13.23 -12.38 2.55
C ARG A 14 14.36 -13.23 1.97
N THR A 15 14.01 -14.20 1.13
CA THR A 15 14.99 -15.08 0.50
C THR A 15 15.97 -14.28 -0.35
N MET A 16 15.49 -13.28 -1.06
CA MET A 16 16.30 -12.42 -1.91
C MET A 16 16.95 -11.26 -1.13
N ASN A 17 16.67 -11.15 0.17
CA ASN A 17 17.17 -10.07 1.03
C ASN A 17 16.82 -8.69 0.47
N LEU A 18 15.60 -8.56 -0.06
CA LEU A 18 15.12 -7.30 -0.61
C LEU A 18 14.73 -6.35 0.51
N LYS A 19 15.08 -5.08 0.35
CA LYS A 19 14.69 -4.03 1.28
C LYS A 19 14.52 -2.73 0.51
N GLY A 20 13.85 -1.79 1.11
CA GLY A 20 13.66 -0.48 0.49
C GLY A 20 12.31 0.13 0.78
N THR A 21 12.04 1.25 0.14
CA THR A 21 10.81 2.00 0.31
C THR A 21 9.93 1.82 -0.91
N VAL A 22 8.64 1.56 -0.67
CA VAL A 22 7.63 1.46 -1.72
C VAL A 22 6.70 2.66 -1.61
N ARG A 23 6.44 3.31 -2.72
CA ARG A 23 5.52 4.44 -2.80
C ARG A 23 4.32 4.07 -3.65
N ILE A 24 3.14 4.29 -3.09
CA ILE A 24 1.87 3.97 -3.74
C ILE A 24 0.94 5.16 -3.59
N GLU A 25 0.19 5.45 -4.66
CA GLU A 25 -0.90 6.41 -4.58
C GLU A 25 -2.21 5.66 -4.68
N ALA A 26 -3.07 5.84 -3.69
CA ALA A 26 -4.39 5.22 -3.66
C ALA A 26 -5.46 6.24 -4.05
N LEU A 27 -6.41 5.81 -4.88
CA LEU A 27 -7.60 6.58 -5.17
C LEU A 27 -8.71 6.06 -4.27
N VAL A 28 -9.20 6.91 -3.38
CA VAL A 28 -10.19 6.53 -2.37
C VAL A 28 -11.55 7.11 -2.74
N ALA A 29 -12.56 6.24 -2.79
CA ALA A 29 -13.93 6.65 -3.08
C ALA A 29 -14.53 7.43 -1.91
N PRO A 30 -15.59 8.22 -2.14
CA PRO A 30 -16.22 8.99 -1.06
C PRO A 30 -16.66 8.15 0.14
N ASN A 31 -16.99 6.86 -0.09
CA ASN A 31 -17.39 5.99 1.02
C ASN A 31 -16.20 5.40 1.79
N GLY A 32 -14.97 5.79 1.46
CA GLY A 32 -13.78 5.33 2.17
C GLY A 32 -13.15 4.07 1.63
N VAL A 33 -13.71 3.48 0.58
CA VAL A 33 -13.17 2.26 -0.04
C VAL A 33 -12.12 2.62 -1.09
N VAL A 34 -11.01 1.88 -1.14
CA VAL A 34 -9.98 2.09 -2.14
C VAL A 34 -10.48 1.61 -3.50
N LYS A 35 -10.51 2.51 -4.48
CA LYS A 35 -10.95 2.20 -5.84
C LYS A 35 -9.82 1.64 -6.69
N SER A 36 -8.63 2.21 -6.56
CA SER A 36 -7.47 1.78 -7.33
C SER A 36 -6.20 2.18 -6.62
N VAL A 37 -5.09 1.53 -6.99
CA VAL A 37 -3.77 1.86 -6.48
C VAL A 37 -2.81 1.96 -7.66
N ALA A 38 -1.84 2.87 -7.56
CA ALA A 38 -0.81 3.04 -8.56
C ALA A 38 0.55 3.08 -7.88
N ALA A 39 1.45 2.21 -8.31
CA ALA A 39 2.81 2.19 -7.77
C ALA A 39 3.61 3.34 -8.38
N LYS A 40 4.26 4.12 -7.53
CA LYS A 40 5.11 5.24 -7.97
C LYS A 40 6.59 4.92 -7.85
N GLY A 41 6.94 3.88 -7.11
CA GLY A 41 8.33 3.44 -6.98
C GLY A 41 8.45 2.26 -6.05
N GLY A 42 9.55 1.51 -6.19
CA GLY A 42 9.83 0.36 -5.34
C GLY A 42 10.08 -0.90 -6.15
N HIS A 43 10.59 -1.93 -5.47
CA HIS A 43 10.83 -3.22 -6.10
C HIS A 43 9.50 -3.94 -6.37
N PRO A 44 9.33 -4.57 -7.54
CA PRO A 44 8.04 -5.18 -7.91
C PRO A 44 7.48 -6.16 -6.87
N VAL A 45 8.32 -6.98 -6.24
CA VAL A 45 7.88 -7.92 -5.22
C VAL A 45 7.30 -7.20 -4.01
N LEU A 46 7.98 -6.15 -3.56
CA LEU A 46 7.53 -5.36 -2.41
C LEU A 46 6.31 -4.51 -2.77
N VAL A 47 6.28 -3.99 -3.99
CA VAL A 47 5.14 -3.20 -4.48
C VAL A 47 3.87 -4.03 -4.44
N GLN A 48 3.93 -5.28 -4.91
CA GLN A 48 2.76 -6.13 -4.94
C GLN A 48 2.22 -6.39 -3.53
N ALA A 49 3.10 -6.64 -2.56
CA ALA A 49 2.70 -6.84 -1.17
C ALA A 49 2.04 -5.58 -0.61
N ALA A 50 2.59 -4.42 -0.90
CA ALA A 50 2.05 -3.15 -0.43
C ALA A 50 0.69 -2.85 -1.05
N GLU A 51 0.54 -3.09 -2.35
CA GLU A 51 -0.74 -2.88 -3.04
C GLU A 51 -1.83 -3.77 -2.46
N ASN A 52 -1.51 -5.04 -2.20
CA ASN A 52 -2.48 -5.97 -1.61
C ASN A 52 -2.96 -5.49 -0.25
N ALA A 53 -2.07 -4.94 0.56
CA ALA A 53 -2.44 -4.41 1.87
C ALA A 53 -3.30 -3.15 1.73
N VAL A 54 -2.90 -2.21 0.88
CA VAL A 54 -3.59 -0.93 0.73
C VAL A 54 -5.01 -1.12 0.20
N GLN A 55 -5.22 -2.09 -0.68
CA GLN A 55 -6.55 -2.37 -1.20
C GLN A 55 -7.55 -2.74 -0.11
N LYS A 56 -7.08 -3.21 1.03
CA LYS A 56 -7.93 -3.59 2.17
C LYS A 56 -8.09 -2.46 3.17
N TRP A 57 -7.39 -1.34 2.98
CA TRP A 57 -7.51 -0.20 3.87
C TRP A 57 -8.86 0.47 3.69
N ARG A 58 -9.29 1.16 4.74
CA ARG A 58 -10.53 1.96 4.73
C ARG A 58 -10.23 3.33 5.29
N TRP A 59 -10.80 4.34 4.66
CA TRP A 59 -10.73 5.73 5.11
C TRP A 59 -12.09 6.16 5.60
N GLU A 60 -12.12 7.27 6.33
CA GLU A 60 -13.38 7.88 6.72
C GLU A 60 -14.08 8.40 5.46
N PRO A 61 -15.44 8.30 5.41
CA PRO A 61 -16.17 8.85 4.28
C PRO A 61 -15.90 10.34 4.09
N ALA A 62 -15.87 10.77 2.85
CA ALA A 62 -15.67 12.16 2.47
C ALA A 62 -16.70 12.56 1.43
N THR A 63 -16.69 13.84 1.04
CA THR A 63 -17.68 14.35 0.08
C THR A 63 -17.30 14.04 -1.37
N HIS A 64 -16.04 13.66 -1.60
CA HIS A 64 -15.54 13.39 -2.95
C HIS A 64 -14.36 12.44 -2.88
N GLU A 65 -13.92 11.98 -4.04
CA GLU A 65 -12.74 11.11 -4.14
C GLU A 65 -11.49 11.86 -3.70
N THR A 66 -10.56 11.13 -3.10
CA THR A 66 -9.28 11.70 -2.69
C THR A 66 -8.13 10.83 -3.19
N HIS A 67 -6.97 11.46 -3.39
CA HIS A 67 -5.72 10.77 -3.70
C HIS A 67 -4.88 10.73 -2.44
N GLU A 68 -4.52 9.52 -2.00
CA GLU A 68 -3.78 9.32 -0.76
C GLU A 68 -2.40 8.75 -1.06
N PRO A 69 -1.34 9.52 -0.85
CA PRO A 69 0.02 8.99 -1.00
C PRO A 69 0.37 8.14 0.21
N ILE A 70 0.95 6.97 -0.06
CA ILE A 70 1.30 6.01 0.98
C ILE A 70 2.72 5.53 0.75
N GLU A 71 3.50 5.45 1.82
CA GLU A 71 4.87 4.99 1.75
C GLU A 71 5.08 3.88 2.78
N PHE A 72 5.67 2.77 2.33
CA PHE A 72 6.04 1.66 3.20
C PHE A 72 7.55 1.46 3.16
N SER A 73 8.14 1.19 4.32
CA SER A 73 9.52 0.76 4.40
C SER A 73 9.57 -0.74 4.70
N PHE A 74 10.31 -1.47 3.89
CA PHE A 74 10.54 -2.90 4.08
C PHE A 74 11.98 -3.15 4.48
N ASP A 75 12.17 -3.91 5.55
CA ASP A 75 13.49 -4.22 6.06
C ASP A 75 13.51 -5.69 6.54
N PRO A 76 14.28 -6.57 5.87
CA PRO A 76 14.35 -7.99 6.25
C PRO A 76 15.27 -8.14 7.47
N LYS A 77 14.69 -8.40 8.59
CA LYS A 77 15.47 -8.68 9.80
C LYS A 77 15.30 -10.11 10.25
#